data_cd94144aa8f7b2d36cadddc2cf84ed38
#
_entry.id   cd94144aa8f7b2d36cadddc2cf84ed38
#
_cell.length_a   1.000
_cell.length_b   1.000
_cell.length_c   1.000
_cell.angle_alpha   90.00
_cell.angle_beta   90.00
_cell.angle_gamma   90.00
#
_symmetry.space_group_name_H-M   'P 1'
#
loop_
_entity.id
_entity.type
_entity.pdbx_description
1 polymer ?
#
loop_
_entity_poly.entity_id
_entity_poly.type
_entity_poly.pdbx_seq_one_letter_code
_entity_poly.pdbx_strand_id
1 'polypeptide(L)'
;MKKLLSLLIALVAFAIVGCGGGDKKSESKAEPQVLNLFSWADNVDPAVIEKFEKENNCKVNYDVFANNEELLAKLQAGGAQYDVIQPSDYMVTTLVKLGMLEELNHANIPNAKNIVKSLQAPSYDPAGKHSVVYTWGMTGIVYNKKYIKEAPTSWNDLWKDEYKGRIILLNDNREVIGMALKKNGHSNNSLNPQEVEAAVKDLKQLAPNVLAFDTDTIKQKFIAEEAWIGTMWTGDASYTYKDNKDIGFVIPKEGATIWADTFAIPKGAPHKALAEKFINFMYDPKVSAQNYEYIGYNDPNEKAAEFHSEEFKKDPMLKIGRDNIDKGEWLTDIGEALTMYDRYWTELKTGK
;
A
#
# COMPACT_ATOMS: atom_id res chain seq x y z
N MET A 1 39.14 15.96 -58.98
CA MET A 1 38.42 16.58 -60.11
C MET A 1 37.08 17.03 -59.54
N LYS A 2 36.95 18.27 -59.06
CA LYS A 2 36.43 19.45 -59.77
C LYS A 2 35.03 19.22 -60.33
N LYS A 3 34.01 19.83 -59.73
CA LYS A 3 33.12 20.94 -60.14
C LYS A 3 31.93 20.97 -59.18
N LEU A 4 31.68 21.94 -58.33
CA LEU A 4 31.21 23.33 -58.51
C LEU A 4 29.98 23.44 -59.44
N LEU A 5 28.85 23.92 -58.85
CA LEU A 5 28.00 25.03 -59.33
C LEU A 5 26.73 25.10 -58.47
N SER A 6 26.52 26.04 -57.58
CA SER A 6 26.06 27.46 -57.77
C SER A 6 24.53 27.58 -57.81
N LEU A 7 23.97 28.17 -56.78
CA LEU A 7 23.08 29.36 -56.68
C LEU A 7 21.87 29.44 -57.61
N LEU A 8 20.67 29.56 -57.00
CA LEU A 8 19.69 30.59 -57.42
C LEU A 8 18.76 30.97 -56.26
N ILE A 9 18.91 32.23 -55.86
CA ILE A 9 17.97 32.98 -54.97
C ILE A 9 16.87 33.49 -55.89
N ALA A 10 15.60 33.26 -55.54
CA ALA A 10 14.49 33.99 -56.08
C ALA A 10 13.63 34.60 -54.97
N LEU A 11 13.85 35.91 -54.72
CA LEU A 11 12.92 36.79 -54.00
C LEU A 11 11.67 36.95 -54.88
N VAL A 12 10.50 36.71 -54.29
CA VAL A 12 9.25 37.30 -54.77
C VAL A 12 8.56 37.96 -53.61
N ALA A 13 8.66 39.28 -53.58
CA ALA A 13 7.79 40.15 -52.80
C ALA A 13 6.43 40.24 -53.53
N PHE A 14 5.35 39.99 -52.84
CA PHE A 14 4.03 40.43 -53.28
C PHE A 14 3.24 41.05 -52.13
N ALA A 15 2.62 42.13 -52.49
CA ALA A 15 2.07 43.20 -51.71
C ALA A 15 0.83 42.79 -50.85
N ILE A 16 0.70 43.59 -49.82
CA ILE A 16 -0.43 43.76 -48.90
C ILE A 16 -1.68 44.18 -49.61
N VAL A 17 -2.79 43.46 -49.39
CA VAL A 17 -4.13 44.03 -49.44
C VAL A 17 -4.86 43.53 -48.22
N GLY A 18 -5.17 44.42 -47.28
CA GLY A 18 -5.96 44.12 -46.12
C GLY A 18 -7.46 44.03 -46.46
N CYS A 19 -8.14 43.19 -45.67
CA CYS A 19 -9.54 43.38 -45.35
C CYS A 19 -9.81 42.67 -44.02
N GLY A 20 -10.40 43.41 -43.11
CA GLY A 20 -10.64 43.01 -41.75
C GLY A 20 -11.63 41.87 -41.59
N GLY A 21 -11.49 41.18 -40.49
CA GLY A 21 -12.44 40.17 -40.08
C GLY A 21 -11.93 39.41 -38.85
N GLY A 22 -12.37 39.86 -37.69
CA GLY A 22 -12.62 39.02 -36.51
C GLY A 22 -11.45 38.19 -36.00
N ASP A 23 -10.71 38.70 -35.03
CA ASP A 23 -9.86 37.90 -34.14
C ASP A 23 -10.74 36.85 -33.43
N LYS A 24 -10.87 35.67 -34.05
CA LYS A 24 -11.11 34.48 -33.30
C LYS A 24 -9.79 34.17 -32.62
N LYS A 25 -9.62 34.58 -31.34
CA LYS A 25 -8.68 33.95 -30.45
C LYS A 25 -8.95 32.46 -30.55
N SER A 26 -8.07 31.73 -31.23
CA SER A 26 -7.96 30.29 -31.04
C SER A 26 -7.52 30.12 -29.59
N GLU A 27 -8.45 29.78 -28.72
CA GLU A 27 -8.07 29.19 -27.45
C GLU A 27 -7.25 27.97 -27.78
N SER A 28 -5.93 28.10 -27.69
CA SER A 28 -5.05 26.93 -27.66
C SER A 28 -5.50 26.16 -26.42
N LYS A 29 -6.22 25.07 -26.59
CA LYS A 29 -6.46 24.14 -25.50
C LYS A 29 -5.06 23.76 -25.01
N ALA A 30 -4.70 24.21 -23.82
CA ALA A 30 -3.48 23.78 -23.15
C ALA A 30 -3.48 22.24 -23.17
N GLU A 31 -2.36 21.64 -23.55
CA GLU A 31 -2.23 20.19 -23.44
C GLU A 31 -2.58 19.76 -22.02
N PRO A 32 -3.33 18.66 -21.85
CA PRO A 32 -3.69 18.20 -20.51
C PRO A 32 -2.44 17.92 -19.70
N GLN A 33 -2.39 18.37 -18.47
CA GLN A 33 -1.32 18.03 -17.53
C GLN A 33 -1.28 16.52 -17.34
N VAL A 34 -0.10 15.98 -17.03
CA VAL A 34 0.08 14.55 -16.73
C VAL A 34 0.43 14.42 -15.27
N LEU A 35 -0.22 13.47 -14.57
CA LEU A 35 0.13 13.01 -13.23
C LEU A 35 0.70 11.60 -13.35
N ASN A 36 1.92 11.38 -12.89
CA ASN A 36 2.52 10.06 -12.86
C ASN A 36 2.39 9.46 -11.46
N LEU A 37 1.53 8.46 -11.33
CA LEU A 37 1.27 7.73 -10.09
C LEU A 37 2.00 6.38 -10.13
N PHE A 38 2.79 6.08 -9.10
CA PHE A 38 3.47 4.80 -8.93
C PHE A 38 2.95 4.11 -7.67
N SER A 39 2.25 3.01 -7.85
CA SER A 39 1.41 2.40 -6.85
C SER A 39 1.46 0.87 -6.90
N TRP A 40 0.76 0.24 -5.97
CA TRP A 40 0.42 -1.18 -6.02
C TRP A 40 -0.61 -1.45 -7.10
N ALA A 41 -0.63 -2.68 -7.63
CA ALA A 41 -1.67 -3.09 -8.57
C ALA A 41 -3.06 -3.03 -7.90
N ASP A 42 -4.07 -2.61 -8.69
CA ASP A 42 -5.48 -2.56 -8.29
C ASP A 42 -5.78 -1.78 -6.99
N ASN A 43 -4.89 -0.87 -6.61
CA ASN A 43 -4.98 -0.14 -5.35
C ASN A 43 -5.68 1.23 -5.47
N VAL A 44 -6.22 1.56 -6.63
CA VAL A 44 -7.11 2.72 -6.85
C VAL A 44 -8.20 2.34 -7.85
N ASP A 45 -9.45 2.70 -7.54
CA ASP A 45 -10.58 2.48 -8.44
C ASP A 45 -10.37 3.25 -9.77
N PRO A 46 -10.35 2.56 -10.93
CA PRO A 46 -10.22 3.21 -12.23
C PRO A 46 -11.26 4.32 -12.47
N ALA A 47 -12.48 4.17 -11.95
CA ALA A 47 -13.52 5.19 -12.09
C ALA A 47 -13.21 6.45 -11.26
N VAL A 48 -12.49 6.31 -10.15
CA VAL A 48 -11.98 7.46 -9.37
C VAL A 48 -10.86 8.18 -10.13
N ILE A 49 -9.96 7.44 -10.79
CA ILE A 49 -8.94 8.03 -11.67
C ILE A 49 -9.59 8.83 -12.80
N GLU A 50 -10.53 8.23 -13.52
CA GLU A 50 -11.25 8.92 -14.61
C GLU A 50 -11.98 10.18 -14.15
N LYS A 51 -12.55 10.15 -12.94
CA LYS A 51 -13.21 11.32 -12.34
C LYS A 51 -12.20 12.44 -12.08
N PHE A 52 -11.05 12.11 -11.49
CA PHE A 52 -9.98 13.09 -11.27
C PHE A 52 -9.49 13.72 -12.57
N GLU A 53 -9.23 12.91 -13.59
CA GLU A 53 -8.82 13.37 -14.92
C GLU A 53 -9.79 14.38 -15.53
N LYS A 54 -11.08 14.07 -15.47
CA LYS A 54 -12.15 14.94 -16.01
C LYS A 54 -12.23 16.27 -15.25
N GLU A 55 -12.20 16.22 -13.92
CA GLU A 55 -12.33 17.40 -13.06
C GLU A 55 -11.12 18.34 -13.15
N ASN A 56 -9.94 17.79 -13.50
CA ASN A 56 -8.69 18.53 -13.50
C ASN A 56 -8.08 18.76 -14.89
N ASN A 57 -8.76 18.33 -15.97
CA ASN A 57 -8.25 18.38 -17.34
C ASN A 57 -6.81 17.85 -17.43
N CYS A 58 -6.59 16.67 -16.87
CA CYS A 58 -5.28 16.01 -16.83
C CYS A 58 -5.39 14.54 -17.26
N LYS A 59 -4.23 13.87 -17.40
CA LYS A 59 -4.11 12.44 -17.54
C LYS A 59 -3.35 11.87 -16.37
N VAL A 60 -3.74 10.68 -15.90
CA VAL A 60 -3.02 9.92 -14.87
C VAL A 60 -2.36 8.70 -15.53
N ASN A 61 -1.05 8.69 -15.52
CA ASN A 61 -0.28 7.48 -15.84
C ASN A 61 -0.15 6.68 -14.55
N TYR A 62 -0.70 5.47 -14.55
CA TYR A 62 -0.70 4.57 -13.41
C TYR A 62 0.32 3.46 -13.65
N ASP A 63 1.50 3.57 -13.04
CA ASP A 63 2.53 2.55 -13.05
C ASP A 63 2.44 1.72 -11.77
N VAL A 64 2.83 0.44 -11.84
CA VAL A 64 2.77 -0.47 -10.70
C VAL A 64 4.14 -1.00 -10.32
N PHE A 65 4.31 -1.30 -9.04
CA PHE A 65 5.45 -2.03 -8.49
C PHE A 65 4.97 -3.24 -7.69
N ALA A 66 5.82 -4.27 -7.59
CA ALA A 66 5.51 -5.50 -6.89
C ALA A 66 5.91 -5.46 -5.39
N ASN A 67 6.89 -4.61 -5.02
CA ASN A 67 7.39 -4.47 -3.66
C ASN A 67 8.07 -3.09 -3.47
N ASN A 68 8.28 -2.71 -2.20
CA ASN A 68 8.87 -1.41 -1.86
C ASN A 68 10.35 -1.28 -2.30
N GLU A 69 11.07 -2.38 -2.41
CA GLU A 69 12.47 -2.42 -2.87
C GLU A 69 12.55 -2.04 -4.36
N GLU A 70 11.60 -2.50 -5.17
CA GLU A 70 11.46 -2.08 -6.57
C GLU A 70 11.15 -0.59 -6.66
N LEU A 71 10.22 -0.09 -5.83
CA LEU A 71 9.91 1.34 -5.74
C LEU A 71 11.18 2.14 -5.42
N LEU A 72 11.92 1.75 -4.39
CA LEU A 72 13.15 2.41 -3.99
C LEU A 72 14.20 2.41 -5.10
N ALA A 73 14.44 1.25 -5.72
CA ALA A 73 15.41 1.12 -6.82
C ALA A 73 15.05 2.01 -8.01
N LYS A 74 13.76 2.08 -8.36
CA LYS A 74 13.26 2.92 -9.44
C LYS A 74 13.47 4.41 -9.17
N LEU A 75 13.19 4.86 -7.94
CA LEU A 75 13.43 6.24 -7.52
C LEU A 75 14.93 6.59 -7.53
N GLN A 76 15.78 5.69 -7.04
CA GLN A 76 17.25 5.88 -7.02
C GLN A 76 17.85 5.94 -8.43
N ALA A 77 17.29 5.19 -9.38
CA ALA A 77 17.74 5.22 -10.77
C ALA A 77 17.48 6.58 -11.46
N GLY A 78 16.59 7.43 -10.92
CA GLY A 78 16.33 8.79 -11.39
C GLY A 78 15.75 8.90 -12.79
N GLY A 79 15.42 7.78 -13.44
CA GLY A 79 14.94 7.74 -14.82
C GLY A 79 13.45 7.97 -14.98
N ALA A 80 12.66 7.81 -13.93
CA ALA A 80 11.22 7.99 -13.94
C ALA A 80 10.83 9.16 -13.04
N GLN A 81 10.04 10.08 -13.57
CA GLN A 81 9.56 11.25 -12.86
C GLN A 81 8.14 10.98 -12.38
N TYR A 82 8.02 10.45 -11.16
CA TYR A 82 6.74 10.25 -10.52
C TYR A 82 6.32 11.51 -9.74
N ASP A 83 5.01 11.75 -9.69
CA ASP A 83 4.39 12.84 -8.96
C ASP A 83 3.84 12.37 -7.61
N VAL A 84 3.26 11.17 -7.59
CA VAL A 84 2.73 10.52 -6.39
C VAL A 84 3.24 9.08 -6.34
N ILE A 85 3.66 8.66 -5.16
CA ILE A 85 4.04 7.27 -4.88
C ILE A 85 3.26 6.73 -3.69
N GLN A 86 3.14 5.41 -3.60
CA GLN A 86 2.44 4.72 -2.50
C GLN A 86 3.37 3.78 -1.72
N PRO A 87 4.38 4.28 -1.02
CA PRO A 87 5.23 3.45 -0.19
C PRO A 87 4.50 2.96 1.07
N SER A 88 4.89 1.78 1.55
CA SER A 88 4.47 1.33 2.87
C SER A 88 5.22 2.09 3.98
N ASP A 89 4.70 2.00 5.18
CA ASP A 89 5.15 2.71 6.39
C ASP A 89 6.67 2.69 6.62
N TYR A 90 7.29 1.49 6.66
CA TYR A 90 8.74 1.37 6.87
C TYR A 90 9.56 2.01 5.73
N MET A 91 9.03 1.96 4.50
CA MET A 91 9.68 2.55 3.34
C MET A 91 9.61 4.08 3.39
N VAL A 92 8.55 4.67 3.94
CA VAL A 92 8.51 6.12 4.21
C VAL A 92 9.69 6.53 5.08
N THR A 93 9.94 5.80 6.17
CA THR A 93 11.10 6.08 7.05
C THR A 93 12.42 6.04 6.27
N THR A 94 12.61 5.04 5.41
CA THR A 94 13.79 4.89 4.57
C THR A 94 13.94 6.06 3.60
N LEU A 95 12.87 6.40 2.87
CA LEU A 95 12.87 7.48 1.89
C LEU A 95 13.11 8.85 2.54
N VAL A 96 12.57 9.09 3.75
CA VAL A 96 12.84 10.32 4.53
C VAL A 96 14.32 10.39 4.90
N LYS A 97 14.92 9.31 5.43
CA LYS A 97 16.35 9.24 5.76
C LYS A 97 17.24 9.51 4.56
N LEU A 98 16.86 9.06 3.39
CA LEU A 98 17.58 9.27 2.13
C LEU A 98 17.32 10.65 1.51
N GLY A 99 16.43 11.48 2.07
CA GLY A 99 16.06 12.79 1.53
C GLY A 99 15.32 12.71 0.19
N MET A 100 14.61 11.63 -0.06
CA MET A 100 13.96 11.32 -1.34
C MET A 100 12.48 11.74 -1.40
N LEU A 101 11.93 12.33 -0.35
CA LEU A 101 10.56 12.85 -0.31
C LEU A 101 10.50 14.36 -0.20
N GLU A 102 9.46 14.95 -0.78
CA GLU A 102 9.05 16.33 -0.54
C GLU A 102 8.33 16.46 0.81
N GLU A 103 8.41 17.63 1.43
CA GLU A 103 7.44 17.98 2.47
C GLU A 103 6.10 18.34 1.82
N LEU A 104 5.01 17.76 2.33
CA LEU A 104 3.65 18.03 1.87
C LEU A 104 3.19 19.42 2.35
N ASN A 105 2.52 20.16 1.49
CA ASN A 105 1.83 21.36 1.91
C ASN A 105 0.40 21.02 2.34
N HIS A 106 0.20 20.78 3.64
CA HIS A 106 -1.12 20.44 4.18
C HIS A 106 -2.23 21.45 3.90
N ALA A 107 -1.88 22.72 3.61
CA ALA A 107 -2.86 23.70 3.17
C ALA A 107 -3.50 23.34 1.81
N ASN A 108 -2.79 22.57 0.98
CA ASN A 108 -3.28 22.07 -0.31
C ASN A 108 -3.99 20.70 -0.18
N ILE A 109 -3.94 20.09 1.02
CA ILE A 109 -4.53 18.77 1.31
C ILE A 109 -5.50 18.89 2.49
N PRO A 110 -6.48 19.83 2.46
CA PRO A 110 -7.36 20.09 3.60
C PRO A 110 -8.24 18.90 4.00
N ASN A 111 -8.50 17.97 3.08
CA ASN A 111 -9.30 16.77 3.36
C ASN A 111 -8.54 15.74 4.22
N ALA A 112 -7.20 15.79 4.29
CA ALA A 112 -6.42 14.91 5.16
C ALA A 112 -6.75 15.05 6.65
N LYS A 113 -7.37 16.17 7.07
CA LYS A 113 -7.92 16.36 8.43
C LYS A 113 -9.00 15.33 8.79
N ASN A 114 -9.62 14.70 7.79
CA ASN A 114 -10.66 13.68 7.98
C ASN A 114 -10.08 12.30 8.30
N ILE A 115 -8.76 12.13 8.27
CA ILE A 115 -8.10 10.88 8.67
C ILE A 115 -8.34 10.67 10.17
N VAL A 116 -8.72 9.45 10.55
CA VAL A 116 -8.92 9.10 11.97
C VAL A 116 -7.67 9.41 12.79
N LYS A 117 -7.88 9.93 14.00
CA LYS A 117 -6.79 10.49 14.82
C LYS A 117 -5.66 9.50 15.10
N SER A 118 -5.97 8.21 15.29
CA SER A 118 -4.98 7.17 15.54
C SER A 118 -4.03 6.88 14.37
N LEU A 119 -4.39 7.34 13.17
CA LEU A 119 -3.59 7.20 11.96
C LEU A 119 -2.89 8.51 11.55
N GLN A 120 -3.10 9.60 12.30
CA GLN A 120 -2.39 10.86 12.10
C GLN A 120 -1.03 10.82 12.79
N ALA A 121 0.00 11.36 12.14
CA ALA A 121 1.37 11.41 12.67
C ALA A 121 1.88 10.06 13.23
N PRO A 122 1.85 8.98 12.43
CA PRO A 122 2.31 7.67 12.88
C PRO A 122 3.82 7.63 13.11
N SER A 123 4.31 6.57 13.81
CA SER A 123 5.72 6.46 14.19
C SER A 123 6.73 6.54 13.04
N TYR A 124 6.32 6.16 11.84
CA TYR A 124 7.17 6.21 10.65
C TYR A 124 7.29 7.62 10.03
N ASP A 125 6.34 8.52 10.30
CA ASP A 125 6.39 9.96 9.95
C ASP A 125 5.78 10.79 11.10
N PRO A 126 6.49 10.91 12.25
CA PRO A 126 5.91 11.49 13.49
C PRO A 126 5.50 12.95 13.36
N ALA A 127 6.10 13.67 12.41
CA ALA A 127 5.73 15.05 12.11
C ALA A 127 4.60 15.16 11.09
N GLY A 128 4.21 14.04 10.46
CA GLY A 128 3.21 14.00 9.38
C GLY A 128 3.58 14.89 8.19
N LYS A 129 4.89 15.04 7.91
CA LYS A 129 5.36 16.01 6.93
C LYS A 129 5.47 15.45 5.52
N HIS A 130 5.75 14.17 5.39
CA HIS A 130 6.17 13.57 4.13
C HIS A 130 5.14 12.62 3.53
N SER A 131 4.20 12.17 4.35
CA SER A 131 3.22 11.18 3.92
C SER A 131 1.84 11.42 4.54
N VAL A 132 0.83 10.83 3.91
CA VAL A 132 -0.53 10.69 4.47
C VAL A 132 -0.96 9.23 4.30
N VAL A 133 -1.51 8.64 5.36
CA VAL A 133 -1.99 7.26 5.35
C VAL A 133 -3.05 7.11 4.28
N TYR A 134 -2.85 6.16 3.38
CA TYR A 134 -3.80 5.80 2.34
C TYR A 134 -4.57 4.55 2.73
N THR A 135 -4.00 3.37 2.61
CA THR A 135 -4.60 2.13 3.13
C THR A 135 -3.98 1.73 4.44
N TRP A 136 -4.73 1.00 5.24
CA TRP A 136 -4.21 0.45 6.47
C TRP A 136 -4.91 -0.85 6.83
N GLY A 137 -4.24 -1.66 7.60
CA GLY A 137 -4.77 -2.92 8.06
C GLY A 137 -3.94 -3.50 9.19
N MET A 138 -4.38 -4.66 9.62
CA MET A 138 -3.67 -5.47 10.61
C MET A 138 -3.46 -6.86 10.07
N THR A 139 -2.37 -7.47 10.48
CA THR A 139 -2.13 -8.89 10.25
C THR A 139 -2.72 -9.67 11.40
N GLY A 140 -3.52 -10.68 11.10
CA GLY A 140 -4.18 -11.49 12.12
C GLY A 140 -4.22 -12.96 11.75
N ILE A 141 -4.91 -13.74 12.59
CA ILE A 141 -5.19 -15.15 12.32
C ILE A 141 -6.48 -15.24 11.54
N VAL A 142 -6.39 -15.73 10.30
CA VAL A 142 -7.54 -16.18 9.50
C VAL A 142 -7.78 -17.66 9.79
N TYR A 143 -9.06 -18.07 9.90
CA TYR A 143 -9.43 -19.46 10.12
C TYR A 143 -10.77 -19.80 9.49
N ASN A 144 -10.98 -21.09 9.15
CA ASN A 144 -12.24 -21.59 8.60
C ASN A 144 -13.08 -22.23 9.71
N LYS A 145 -14.22 -21.61 10.04
CA LYS A 145 -15.19 -22.04 11.07
C LYS A 145 -15.79 -23.43 10.81
N LYS A 146 -15.74 -23.92 9.57
CA LYS A 146 -16.16 -25.27 9.23
C LYS A 146 -15.29 -26.31 9.93
N TYR A 147 -13.99 -26.06 10.04
CA TYR A 147 -13.00 -26.97 10.61
C TYR A 147 -12.59 -26.58 12.04
N ILE A 148 -12.58 -25.29 12.37
CA ILE A 148 -12.14 -24.74 13.66
C ILE A 148 -13.34 -24.12 14.36
N LYS A 149 -13.89 -24.85 15.34
CA LYS A 149 -15.13 -24.45 16.01
C LYS A 149 -14.94 -23.38 17.07
N GLU A 150 -13.78 -23.38 17.73
CA GLU A 150 -13.41 -22.36 18.71
C GLU A 150 -12.44 -21.37 18.06
N ALA A 151 -12.82 -20.09 18.05
CA ALA A 151 -12.00 -19.05 17.47
C ALA A 151 -10.61 -19.01 18.14
N PRO A 152 -9.50 -18.94 17.38
CA PRO A 152 -8.18 -18.74 17.94
C PRO A 152 -8.13 -17.44 18.76
N THR A 153 -7.27 -17.39 19.78
CA THR A 153 -7.10 -16.21 20.65
C THR A 153 -5.68 -15.77 20.80
N SER A 154 -4.74 -16.59 20.36
CA SER A 154 -3.30 -16.43 20.55
C SER A 154 -2.57 -16.88 19.30
N TRP A 155 -1.44 -16.24 18.99
CA TRP A 155 -0.54 -16.74 17.95
C TRP A 155 -0.11 -18.17 18.20
N ASN A 156 -0.01 -18.60 19.47
CA ASN A 156 0.33 -19.95 19.84
C ASN A 156 -0.67 -21.02 19.31
N ASP A 157 -1.89 -20.62 18.97
CA ASP A 157 -2.89 -21.54 18.41
C ASP A 157 -2.47 -22.11 17.05
N LEU A 158 -1.57 -21.43 16.31
CA LEU A 158 -1.02 -21.94 15.05
C LEU A 158 -0.11 -23.16 15.24
N TRP A 159 0.43 -23.40 16.45
CA TRP A 159 1.31 -24.53 16.75
C TRP A 159 0.58 -25.82 17.15
N LYS A 160 -0.75 -25.85 17.09
CA LYS A 160 -1.51 -27.06 17.40
C LYS A 160 -1.33 -28.10 16.30
N ASP A 161 -1.02 -29.33 16.69
CA ASP A 161 -0.76 -30.44 15.76
C ASP A 161 -1.96 -30.80 14.88
N GLU A 162 -3.19 -30.49 15.34
CA GLU A 162 -4.43 -30.73 14.58
C GLU A 162 -4.50 -29.97 13.26
N TYR A 163 -3.70 -28.91 13.10
CA TYR A 163 -3.66 -28.09 11.88
C TYR A 163 -2.55 -28.47 10.90
N LYS A 164 -1.85 -29.59 11.16
CA LYS A 164 -0.73 -30.05 10.32
C LYS A 164 -1.10 -30.16 8.85
N GLY A 165 -0.34 -29.48 7.98
CA GLY A 165 -0.57 -29.45 6.53
C GLY A 165 -1.79 -28.62 6.12
N ARG A 166 -2.33 -27.78 7.03
CA ARG A 166 -3.48 -26.92 6.80
C ARG A 166 -3.21 -25.45 7.19
N ILE A 167 -1.96 -25.14 7.51
CA ILE A 167 -1.53 -23.80 7.90
C ILE A 167 -0.95 -23.09 6.69
N ILE A 168 -1.38 -21.87 6.41
CA ILE A 168 -0.69 -20.98 5.46
C ILE A 168 -0.22 -19.74 6.19
N LEU A 169 1.03 -19.40 5.99
CA LEU A 169 1.62 -18.17 6.48
C LEU A 169 1.93 -17.24 5.31
N LEU A 170 1.88 -15.94 5.55
CA LEU A 170 2.31 -14.95 4.57
C LEU A 170 3.76 -15.22 4.13
N ASN A 171 4.07 -14.96 2.87
CA ASN A 171 5.44 -15.07 2.35
C ASN A 171 6.19 -13.74 2.58
N ASP A 172 6.24 -13.33 3.85
CA ASP A 172 6.85 -12.08 4.30
C ASP A 172 7.65 -12.31 5.58
N ASN A 173 8.94 -11.97 5.57
CA ASN A 173 9.86 -12.21 6.68
C ASN A 173 9.49 -11.38 7.92
N ARG A 174 9.08 -10.10 7.72
CA ARG A 174 8.76 -9.21 8.82
C ARG A 174 7.45 -9.62 9.50
N GLU A 175 6.47 -10.05 8.72
CA GLU A 175 5.19 -10.53 9.23
C GLU A 175 5.32 -11.84 9.99
N VAL A 176 6.01 -12.83 9.42
CA VAL A 176 6.10 -14.18 10.02
C VAL A 176 7.04 -14.22 11.22
N ILE A 177 8.21 -13.59 11.13
CA ILE A 177 9.12 -13.49 12.29
C ILE A 177 8.51 -12.57 13.35
N GLY A 178 7.86 -11.47 12.94
CA GLY A 178 7.15 -10.55 13.82
C GLY A 178 6.02 -11.24 14.61
N MET A 179 5.23 -12.07 13.96
CA MET A 179 4.22 -12.92 14.61
C MET A 179 4.83 -13.81 15.72
N ALA A 180 5.96 -14.48 15.43
CA ALA A 180 6.61 -15.34 16.40
C ALA A 180 7.27 -14.55 17.55
N LEU A 181 7.80 -13.35 17.27
CA LEU A 181 8.27 -12.42 18.29
C LEU A 181 7.11 -11.98 19.21
N LYS A 182 5.96 -11.59 18.64
CA LYS A 182 4.75 -11.26 19.41
C LYS A 182 4.30 -12.42 20.29
N LYS A 183 4.25 -13.64 19.74
CA LYS A 183 3.95 -14.87 20.48
C LYS A 183 4.84 -15.01 21.71
N ASN A 184 6.09 -14.61 21.64
CA ASN A 184 7.09 -14.69 22.70
C ASN A 184 7.10 -13.44 23.61
N GLY A 185 6.19 -12.48 23.40
CA GLY A 185 6.07 -11.26 24.20
C GLY A 185 7.07 -10.17 23.83
N HIS A 186 7.65 -10.22 22.65
CA HIS A 186 8.61 -9.24 22.15
C HIS A 186 7.99 -8.29 21.10
N SER A 187 8.69 -7.19 20.83
CA SER A 187 8.36 -6.30 19.71
C SER A 187 8.57 -7.00 18.36
N ASN A 188 7.66 -6.77 17.39
CA ASN A 188 7.85 -7.21 16.01
C ASN A 188 9.01 -6.46 15.28
N ASN A 189 9.59 -5.45 15.94
CA ASN A 189 10.76 -4.70 15.48
C ASN A 189 12.01 -5.02 16.31
N SER A 190 12.08 -6.15 17.00
CA SER A 190 13.20 -6.47 17.87
C SER A 190 14.53 -6.47 17.09
N LEU A 191 15.51 -5.75 17.63
CA LEU A 191 16.90 -5.72 17.16
C LEU A 191 17.79 -6.69 17.96
N ASN A 192 17.22 -7.38 18.97
CA ASN A 192 17.95 -8.31 19.82
C ASN A 192 18.10 -9.67 19.13
N PRO A 193 19.34 -10.08 18.80
CA PRO A 193 19.56 -11.34 18.10
C PRO A 193 19.01 -12.57 18.84
N GLN A 194 19.05 -12.59 20.17
CA GLN A 194 18.56 -13.70 20.98
C GLN A 194 17.03 -13.84 20.90
N GLU A 195 16.30 -12.73 20.87
CA GLU A 195 14.84 -12.73 20.73
C GLU A 195 14.43 -13.22 19.34
N VAL A 196 15.12 -12.73 18.29
CA VAL A 196 14.86 -13.14 16.91
C VAL A 196 15.21 -14.61 16.71
N GLU A 197 16.35 -15.10 17.25
CA GLU A 197 16.74 -16.49 17.18
C GLU A 197 15.73 -17.41 17.87
N ALA A 198 15.23 -17.03 19.05
CA ALA A 198 14.19 -17.78 19.76
C ALA A 198 12.90 -17.86 18.94
N ALA A 199 12.46 -16.75 18.36
CA ALA A 199 11.28 -16.70 17.49
C ALA A 199 11.45 -17.62 16.25
N VAL A 200 12.62 -17.57 15.60
CA VAL A 200 12.92 -18.40 14.44
C VAL A 200 13.00 -19.88 14.82
N LYS A 201 13.53 -20.21 15.99
CA LYS A 201 13.53 -21.60 16.50
C LYS A 201 12.10 -22.13 16.66
N ASP A 202 11.18 -21.33 17.15
CA ASP A 202 9.77 -21.70 17.23
C ASP A 202 9.16 -21.88 15.83
N LEU A 203 9.47 -21.01 14.89
CA LEU A 203 9.03 -21.13 13.50
C LEU A 203 9.57 -22.38 12.81
N LYS A 204 10.82 -22.79 13.09
CA LYS A 204 11.39 -24.06 12.59
C LYS A 204 10.63 -25.29 13.13
N GLN A 205 10.01 -25.19 14.31
CA GLN A 205 9.13 -26.25 14.83
C GLN A 205 7.76 -26.24 14.11
N LEU A 206 7.26 -25.06 13.74
CA LEU A 206 5.99 -24.91 13.02
C LEU A 206 6.09 -25.29 11.54
N ALA A 207 7.23 -25.00 10.90
CA ALA A 207 7.44 -25.13 9.45
C ALA A 207 7.02 -26.49 8.86
N PRO A 208 7.27 -27.66 9.51
CA PRO A 208 6.81 -28.96 9.01
C PRO A 208 5.28 -29.12 8.96
N ASN A 209 4.55 -28.28 9.67
CA ASN A 209 3.08 -28.26 9.69
C ASN A 209 2.49 -27.27 8.70
N VAL A 210 3.31 -26.37 8.13
CA VAL A 210 2.90 -25.33 7.19
C VAL A 210 2.70 -25.93 5.80
N LEU A 211 1.54 -25.71 5.22
CA LEU A 211 1.20 -26.08 3.85
C LEU A 211 2.01 -25.25 2.84
N ALA A 212 2.06 -23.93 3.07
CA ALA A 212 2.79 -22.99 2.22
C ALA A 212 3.09 -21.68 2.94
N PHE A 213 4.17 -21.01 2.50
CA PHE A 213 4.39 -19.58 2.66
C PHE A 213 3.93 -18.92 1.37
N ASP A 214 2.81 -18.18 1.40
CA ASP A 214 2.15 -17.68 0.20
C ASP A 214 1.40 -16.39 0.52
N THR A 215 1.56 -15.38 -0.30
CA THR A 215 0.84 -14.10 -0.21
C THR A 215 -0.12 -13.94 -1.38
N ASP A 216 0.26 -14.42 -2.57
CA ASP A 216 -0.45 -14.12 -3.81
C ASP A 216 -1.72 -14.96 -3.96
N THR A 217 -1.67 -16.25 -3.59
CA THR A 217 -2.78 -17.18 -3.75
C THR A 217 -3.44 -17.62 -2.43
N ILE A 218 -3.07 -16.99 -1.32
CA ILE A 218 -3.57 -17.35 0.01
C ILE A 218 -5.11 -17.27 0.10
N LYS A 219 -5.70 -16.23 -0.49
CA LYS A 219 -7.17 -16.05 -0.54
C LYS A 219 -7.87 -17.24 -1.19
N GLN A 220 -7.37 -17.64 -2.36
CA GLN A 220 -7.92 -18.76 -3.13
C GLN A 220 -7.83 -20.08 -2.38
N LYS A 221 -6.74 -20.31 -1.65
CA LYS A 221 -6.55 -21.52 -0.85
C LYS A 221 -7.52 -21.61 0.33
N PHE A 222 -7.88 -20.48 0.95
CA PHE A 222 -8.92 -20.44 1.96
C PHE A 222 -10.32 -20.58 1.36
N ILE A 223 -10.59 -20.00 0.20
CA ILE A 223 -11.87 -20.16 -0.52
C ILE A 223 -12.05 -21.62 -0.94
N ALA A 224 -11.00 -22.26 -1.44
CA ALA A 224 -11.00 -23.68 -1.84
C ALA A 224 -10.91 -24.66 -0.66
N GLU A 225 -10.86 -24.16 0.58
CA GLU A 225 -10.77 -24.97 1.81
C GLU A 225 -9.50 -25.85 1.91
N GLU A 226 -8.45 -25.52 1.16
CA GLU A 226 -7.15 -26.20 1.23
C GLU A 226 -6.43 -25.85 2.54
N ALA A 227 -6.56 -24.59 2.99
CA ALA A 227 -6.09 -24.12 4.28
C ALA A 227 -7.23 -23.98 5.29
N TRP A 228 -6.93 -24.24 6.55
CA TRP A 228 -7.88 -24.10 7.65
C TRP A 228 -7.57 -22.94 8.57
N ILE A 229 -6.29 -22.62 8.74
CA ILE A 229 -5.79 -21.56 9.61
C ILE A 229 -4.51 -20.95 9.01
N GLY A 230 -4.23 -19.71 9.36
CA GLY A 230 -3.00 -19.05 8.94
C GLY A 230 -2.95 -17.58 9.29
N THR A 231 -1.98 -16.87 8.72
CA THR A 231 -1.86 -15.42 8.84
C THR A 231 -2.39 -14.75 7.58
N MET A 232 -3.08 -13.62 7.73
CA MET A 232 -3.62 -12.86 6.61
C MET A 232 -3.78 -11.39 6.99
N TRP A 233 -3.78 -10.52 6.01
CA TRP A 233 -4.14 -9.11 6.17
C TRP A 233 -5.65 -8.92 6.23
N THR A 234 -6.11 -7.93 6.97
CA THR A 234 -7.56 -7.65 7.14
C THR A 234 -8.31 -7.47 5.83
N GLY A 235 -7.71 -6.80 4.83
CA GLY A 235 -8.35 -6.61 3.52
C GLY A 235 -8.50 -7.92 2.75
N ASP A 236 -7.47 -8.76 2.75
CA ASP A 236 -7.54 -10.08 2.13
C ASP A 236 -8.54 -11.01 2.85
N ALA A 237 -8.65 -10.89 4.18
CA ALA A 237 -9.66 -11.61 4.94
C ALA A 237 -11.08 -11.14 4.58
N SER A 238 -11.29 -9.84 4.35
CA SER A 238 -12.54 -9.29 3.86
C SER A 238 -12.88 -9.84 2.47
N TYR A 239 -11.92 -9.81 1.54
CA TYR A 239 -12.10 -10.41 0.21
C TYR A 239 -12.48 -11.88 0.31
N THR A 240 -11.72 -12.67 1.08
CA THR A 240 -11.96 -14.11 1.26
C THR A 240 -13.33 -14.39 1.87
N TYR A 241 -13.76 -13.56 2.84
CA TYR A 241 -15.07 -13.67 3.48
C TYR A 241 -16.24 -13.40 2.52
N LYS A 242 -16.07 -12.56 1.49
CA LYS A 242 -17.13 -12.33 0.49
C LYS A 242 -17.51 -13.65 -0.21
N ASP A 243 -16.52 -14.46 -0.54
CA ASP A 243 -16.69 -15.73 -1.27
C ASP A 243 -16.89 -16.95 -0.34
N ASN A 244 -16.36 -16.91 0.88
CA ASN A 244 -16.52 -17.99 1.87
C ASN A 244 -16.93 -17.44 3.25
N LYS A 245 -18.21 -17.51 3.59
CA LYS A 245 -18.79 -17.00 4.86
C LYS A 245 -18.35 -17.78 6.10
N ASP A 246 -17.72 -18.95 5.94
CA ASP A 246 -17.14 -19.70 7.03
C ASP A 246 -15.77 -19.16 7.48
N ILE A 247 -15.23 -18.18 6.78
CA ILE A 247 -14.00 -17.52 7.21
C ILE A 247 -14.26 -16.69 8.47
N GLY A 248 -13.37 -16.84 9.44
CA GLY A 248 -13.22 -16.00 10.61
C GLY A 248 -11.84 -15.33 10.62
N PHE A 249 -11.74 -14.24 11.34
CA PHE A 249 -10.48 -13.50 11.50
C PHE A 249 -10.39 -12.99 12.94
N VAL A 250 -9.21 -13.00 13.53
CA VAL A 250 -8.98 -12.49 14.88
C VAL A 250 -7.63 -11.79 14.99
N ILE A 251 -7.58 -10.75 15.81
CA ILE A 251 -6.32 -10.17 16.28
C ILE A 251 -5.96 -10.86 17.59
N PRO A 252 -4.83 -11.57 17.66
CA PRO A 252 -4.41 -12.30 18.85
C PRO A 252 -4.18 -11.40 20.06
N LYS A 253 -4.29 -11.96 21.26
CA LYS A 253 -4.14 -11.22 22.52
C LYS A 253 -2.76 -10.61 22.71
N GLU A 254 -1.73 -11.19 22.12
CA GLU A 254 -0.34 -10.70 22.16
C GLU A 254 -0.13 -9.45 21.30
N GLY A 255 -1.15 -9.04 20.55
CA GLY A 255 -1.05 -7.98 19.55
C GLY A 255 -0.58 -8.47 18.18
N ALA A 256 -0.53 -7.57 17.23
CA ALA A 256 -0.26 -7.89 15.83
C ALA A 256 0.46 -6.72 15.13
N THR A 257 0.96 -6.97 13.94
CA THR A 257 1.42 -5.91 13.05
C THR A 257 0.22 -5.05 12.64
N ILE A 258 0.35 -3.74 12.74
CA ILE A 258 -0.43 -2.76 12.00
C ILE A 258 0.46 -2.18 10.91
N TRP A 259 -0.07 -2.03 9.74
CA TRP A 259 0.66 -1.52 8.58
C TRP A 259 -0.19 -0.49 7.84
N ALA A 260 0.46 0.37 7.07
CA ALA A 260 -0.18 1.29 6.16
C ALA A 260 0.63 1.46 4.89
N ASP A 261 -0.09 1.61 3.77
CA ASP A 261 0.47 2.26 2.60
C ASP A 261 0.08 3.73 2.64
N THR A 262 0.90 4.56 2.04
CA THR A 262 0.77 6.01 2.17
C THR A 262 0.74 6.65 0.79
N PHE A 263 0.25 7.89 0.72
CA PHE A 263 0.63 8.78 -0.37
C PHE A 263 1.82 9.62 0.06
N ALA A 264 2.82 9.68 -0.80
CA ALA A 264 3.98 10.55 -0.66
C ALA A 264 4.36 11.17 -2.02
N ILE A 265 5.10 12.26 -2.00
CA ILE A 265 5.57 12.97 -3.19
C ILE A 265 7.09 12.83 -3.26
N PRO A 266 7.65 12.21 -4.33
CA PRO A 266 9.09 12.10 -4.48
C PRO A 266 9.77 13.45 -4.58
N LYS A 267 11.01 13.52 -4.12
CA LYS A 267 11.86 14.73 -4.26
C LYS A 267 12.02 15.09 -5.72
N GLY A 268 11.73 16.35 -6.05
CA GLY A 268 11.82 16.84 -7.42
C GLY A 268 10.67 16.42 -8.33
N ALA A 269 9.54 16.00 -7.79
CA ALA A 269 8.31 15.69 -8.55
C ALA A 269 7.93 16.85 -9.48
N PRO A 270 7.74 16.60 -10.79
CA PRO A 270 7.55 17.67 -11.77
C PRO A 270 6.22 18.43 -11.59
N HIS A 271 5.18 17.77 -11.03
CA HIS A 271 3.85 18.32 -10.90
C HIS A 271 3.34 18.32 -9.45
N LYS A 272 4.18 18.74 -8.48
CA LYS A 272 3.85 18.71 -7.05
C LYS A 272 2.48 19.28 -6.71
N ALA A 273 2.08 20.41 -7.32
CA ALA A 273 0.76 21.02 -7.06
C ALA A 273 -0.40 20.11 -7.51
N LEU A 274 -0.25 19.42 -8.65
CA LEU A 274 -1.24 18.46 -9.14
C LEU A 274 -1.25 17.20 -8.26
N ALA A 275 -0.07 16.76 -7.78
CA ALA A 275 0.07 15.65 -6.83
C ALA A 275 -0.67 15.93 -5.51
N GLU A 276 -0.46 17.08 -4.90
CA GLU A 276 -1.16 17.50 -3.67
C GLU A 276 -2.68 17.59 -3.91
N LYS A 277 -3.10 18.05 -5.09
CA LYS A 277 -4.51 18.08 -5.49
C LYS A 277 -5.10 16.68 -5.63
N PHE A 278 -4.35 15.74 -6.22
CA PHE A 278 -4.75 14.33 -6.32
C PHE A 278 -4.89 13.71 -4.93
N ILE A 279 -3.90 13.89 -4.06
CA ILE A 279 -3.95 13.40 -2.68
C ILE A 279 -5.18 13.97 -1.96
N ASN A 280 -5.42 15.30 -2.06
CA ASN A 280 -6.60 15.90 -1.45
C ASN A 280 -7.92 15.35 -2.00
N PHE A 281 -7.98 15.09 -3.32
CA PHE A 281 -9.15 14.52 -3.98
C PHE A 281 -9.45 13.10 -3.47
N MET A 282 -8.43 12.26 -3.24
CA MET A 282 -8.60 10.92 -2.69
C MET A 282 -9.21 10.92 -1.29
N TYR A 283 -9.06 12.01 -0.52
CA TYR A 283 -9.69 12.21 0.80
C TYR A 283 -11.01 12.99 0.76
N ASP A 284 -11.57 13.29 -0.41
CA ASP A 284 -12.99 13.70 -0.48
C ASP A 284 -13.85 12.53 0.05
N PRO A 285 -14.79 12.74 0.98
CA PRO A 285 -15.50 11.64 1.62
C PRO A 285 -16.24 10.70 0.66
N LYS A 286 -16.78 11.21 -0.43
CA LYS A 286 -17.49 10.38 -1.43
C LYS A 286 -16.52 9.61 -2.32
N VAL A 287 -15.42 10.25 -2.70
CA VAL A 287 -14.35 9.62 -3.48
C VAL A 287 -13.70 8.52 -2.64
N SER A 288 -13.39 8.83 -1.40
CA SER A 288 -12.82 7.87 -0.43
C SER A 288 -13.74 6.65 -0.30
N ALA A 289 -15.02 6.85 0.01
CA ALA A 289 -15.96 5.73 0.14
C ALA A 289 -16.02 4.84 -1.11
N GLN A 290 -16.14 5.43 -2.30
CA GLN A 290 -16.14 4.68 -3.55
C GLN A 290 -14.85 3.87 -3.72
N ASN A 291 -13.70 4.49 -3.50
CA ASN A 291 -12.39 3.88 -3.69
C ASN A 291 -12.17 2.70 -2.72
N TYR A 292 -12.50 2.87 -1.43
CA TYR A 292 -12.29 1.80 -0.44
C TYR A 292 -13.27 0.63 -0.57
N GLU A 293 -14.47 0.86 -1.10
CA GLU A 293 -15.37 -0.24 -1.46
C GLU A 293 -14.82 -1.08 -2.63
N TYR A 294 -14.12 -0.44 -3.58
CA TYR A 294 -13.44 -1.13 -4.66
C TYR A 294 -12.26 -1.94 -4.17
N ILE A 295 -11.33 -1.31 -3.43
CA ILE A 295 -10.09 -1.98 -3.00
C ILE A 295 -10.29 -2.94 -1.82
N GLY A 296 -11.38 -2.82 -1.04
CA GLY A 296 -11.72 -3.75 0.03
C GLY A 296 -10.92 -3.57 1.32
N TYR A 297 -10.27 -2.42 1.54
CA TYR A 297 -9.51 -2.12 2.76
C TYR A 297 -10.22 -1.12 3.67
N ASN A 298 -9.71 -0.98 4.91
CA ASN A 298 -10.22 0.01 5.83
C ASN A 298 -9.96 1.43 5.33
N ASP A 299 -11.03 2.22 5.25
CA ASP A 299 -10.94 3.65 4.91
C ASP A 299 -10.41 4.45 6.12
N PRO A 300 -9.31 5.18 5.97
CA PRO A 300 -8.79 6.04 7.03
C PRO A 300 -9.62 7.32 7.22
N ASN A 301 -10.53 7.65 6.30
CA ASN A 301 -11.32 8.87 6.30
C ASN A 301 -12.61 8.68 7.11
N GLU A 302 -12.67 9.22 8.33
CA GLU A 302 -13.86 9.08 9.19
C GLU A 302 -15.13 9.68 8.60
N LYS A 303 -15.02 10.70 7.72
CA LYS A 303 -16.17 11.32 7.06
C LYS A 303 -16.73 10.49 5.92
N ALA A 304 -15.95 9.56 5.38
CA ALA A 304 -16.44 8.65 4.34
C ALA A 304 -17.46 7.64 4.88
N ALA A 305 -17.49 7.40 6.19
CA ALA A 305 -18.41 6.46 6.83
C ALA A 305 -19.89 6.70 6.50
N GLU A 306 -20.28 7.94 6.24
CA GLU A 306 -21.66 8.29 5.85
C GLU A 306 -22.02 7.84 4.42
N PHE A 307 -21.01 7.66 3.56
CA PHE A 307 -21.17 7.35 2.14
C PHE A 307 -20.92 5.88 1.82
N HIS A 308 -20.34 5.12 2.74
CA HIS A 308 -20.19 3.67 2.56
C HIS A 308 -21.51 2.93 2.52
N SER A 309 -21.57 1.88 1.71
CA SER A 309 -22.68 0.94 1.69
C SER A 309 -22.86 0.24 3.05
N GLU A 310 -24.08 -0.22 3.31
CA GLU A 310 -24.35 -0.99 4.51
C GLU A 310 -23.59 -2.34 4.55
N GLU A 311 -23.27 -2.90 3.39
CA GLU A 311 -22.45 -4.10 3.27
C GLU A 311 -21.02 -3.85 3.75
N PHE A 312 -20.39 -2.77 3.26
CA PHE A 312 -19.02 -2.38 3.67
C PHE A 312 -18.93 -2.04 5.17
N LYS A 313 -19.93 -1.29 5.69
CA LYS A 313 -19.98 -0.94 7.12
C LYS A 313 -20.05 -2.15 8.02
N LYS A 314 -20.78 -3.18 7.60
CA LYS A 314 -21.05 -4.41 8.36
C LYS A 314 -20.03 -5.51 8.09
N ASP A 315 -19.03 -5.29 7.23
CA ASP A 315 -17.99 -6.28 7.00
C ASP A 315 -17.26 -6.62 8.31
N PRO A 316 -17.38 -7.88 8.80
CA PRO A 316 -16.84 -8.24 10.10
C PRO A 316 -15.30 -8.25 10.11
N MET A 317 -14.64 -8.48 8.97
CA MET A 317 -13.18 -8.53 8.87
C MET A 317 -12.59 -7.12 9.02
N LEU A 318 -13.14 -6.15 8.29
CA LEU A 318 -12.74 -4.74 8.40
C LEU A 318 -13.04 -4.18 9.79
N LYS A 319 -14.18 -4.57 10.37
CA LYS A 319 -14.56 -4.16 11.73
C LYS A 319 -13.56 -4.65 12.78
N ILE A 320 -13.09 -5.90 12.67
CA ILE A 320 -12.10 -6.45 13.62
C ILE A 320 -10.82 -5.62 13.62
N GLY A 321 -10.32 -5.20 12.45
CA GLY A 321 -9.16 -4.33 12.36
C GLY A 321 -9.41 -2.98 13.08
N ARG A 322 -10.55 -2.34 12.81
CA ARG A 322 -10.90 -1.06 13.44
C ARG A 322 -11.04 -1.16 14.96
N ASP A 323 -11.68 -2.22 15.45
CA ASP A 323 -11.93 -2.42 16.89
C ASP A 323 -10.67 -2.79 17.68
N ASN A 324 -9.58 -3.19 17.01
CA ASN A 324 -8.35 -3.66 17.65
C ASN A 324 -7.11 -2.84 17.26
N ILE A 325 -7.27 -1.65 16.69
CA ILE A 325 -6.16 -0.81 16.23
C ILE A 325 -5.11 -0.57 17.34
N ASP A 326 -5.55 -0.42 18.58
CA ASP A 326 -4.68 -0.19 19.75
C ASP A 326 -3.81 -1.41 20.11
N LYS A 327 -4.09 -2.58 19.56
CA LYS A 327 -3.25 -3.78 19.70
C LYS A 327 -2.19 -3.89 18.62
N GLY A 328 -2.20 -2.98 17.65
CA GLY A 328 -1.25 -2.94 16.55
C GLY A 328 0.09 -2.36 16.97
N GLU A 329 1.16 -2.94 16.47
CA GLU A 329 2.50 -2.35 16.49
C GLU A 329 2.96 -2.09 15.07
N TRP A 330 3.29 -0.82 14.77
CA TRP A 330 3.79 -0.43 13.46
C TRP A 330 5.12 -1.10 13.13
N LEU A 331 5.29 -1.55 11.90
CA LEU A 331 6.62 -1.91 11.41
C LEU A 331 7.46 -0.63 11.28
N THR A 332 8.72 -0.76 11.69
CA THR A 332 9.70 0.30 11.56
C THR A 332 10.91 -0.20 10.78
N ASP A 333 11.69 0.73 10.24
CA ASP A 333 12.99 0.39 9.67
C ASP A 333 13.91 -0.15 10.77
N ILE A 334 14.32 -1.40 10.64
CA ILE A 334 15.22 -2.10 11.56
C ILE A 334 16.70 -2.02 11.11
N GLY A 335 16.98 -1.22 10.07
CA GLY A 335 18.32 -0.96 9.62
C GLY A 335 19.11 -2.25 9.30
N GLU A 336 20.36 -2.34 9.78
CA GLU A 336 21.24 -3.49 9.53
C GLU A 336 20.70 -4.83 10.06
N ALA A 337 19.79 -4.79 11.04
CA ALA A 337 19.16 -6.00 11.56
C ALA A 337 18.31 -6.73 10.50
N LEU A 338 17.87 -6.04 9.42
CA LEU A 338 17.15 -6.66 8.32
C LEU A 338 17.95 -7.83 7.71
N THR A 339 19.28 -7.69 7.59
CA THR A 339 20.15 -8.78 7.10
C THR A 339 20.04 -10.06 7.94
N MET A 340 19.86 -9.91 9.26
CA MET A 340 19.64 -11.04 10.15
C MET A 340 18.27 -11.69 9.91
N TYR A 341 17.22 -10.90 9.73
CA TYR A 341 15.88 -11.38 9.42
C TYR A 341 15.85 -12.12 8.08
N ASP A 342 16.49 -11.59 7.04
CA ASP A 342 16.56 -12.20 5.69
C ASP A 342 17.31 -13.53 5.72
N ARG A 343 18.40 -13.60 6.47
CA ARG A 343 19.14 -14.85 6.67
C ARG A 343 18.24 -15.90 7.32
N TYR A 344 17.62 -15.60 8.44
CA TYR A 344 16.74 -16.52 9.15
C TYR A 344 15.51 -16.92 8.33
N TRP A 345 14.96 -15.99 7.56
CA TRP A 345 13.87 -16.27 6.63
C TRP A 345 14.29 -17.30 5.57
N THR A 346 15.48 -17.13 4.99
CA THR A 346 16.04 -18.06 4.02
C THR A 346 16.26 -19.44 4.64
N GLU A 347 16.83 -19.51 5.83
CA GLU A 347 17.00 -20.76 6.58
C GLU A 347 15.67 -21.47 6.83
N LEU A 348 14.64 -20.70 7.27
CA LEU A 348 13.30 -21.24 7.54
C LEU A 348 12.68 -21.87 6.29
N LYS A 349 12.77 -21.19 5.15
CA LYS A 349 12.16 -21.65 3.89
C LYS A 349 12.92 -22.79 3.23
N THR A 350 14.22 -22.88 3.43
CA THR A 350 15.07 -23.91 2.82
C THR A 350 15.27 -25.14 3.71
N GLY A 351 14.86 -25.07 4.98
CA GLY A 351 15.03 -26.13 5.95
C GLY A 351 16.50 -26.38 6.37
N LYS A 352 17.37 -25.38 6.16
CA LYS A 352 18.82 -25.48 6.48
C LYS A 352 19.15 -24.85 7.82
#